data_ef570d4b22969fd85ebbd66f653bf250
#
_entry.id   ef570d4b22969fd85ebbd66f653bf250
#
_cell.length_a   1.000
_cell.length_b   1.000
_cell.length_c   1.000
_cell.angle_alpha   90.00
_cell.angle_beta   90.00
_cell.angle_gamma   90.00
#
_symmetry.space_group_name_H-M   'P 1'
#
loop_
_entity.id
_entity.type
_entity.pdbx_description
1 polymer ?
#
loop_
_entity_poly.entity_id
_entity_poly.type
_entity_poly.pdbx_seq_one_letter_code
_entity_poly.pdbx_strand_id
1 'polypeptide(L)'
;MNIHEFGADKNKIIVLIHPSLVMWDYFEYILSILKEEYHIIVPALPGYDEENPNENFTSVEEIADNLLGWLKEHKIEKVDLLYGCSMGGSIALKMFSNHGIKIRNIICDGAITPYQLPWI
;
A
#
# COMPACT_ATOMS: atom_id res chain seq x y z
N MET A 1 -0.60 4.81 11.40
CA MET A 1 -0.54 5.04 9.93
C MET A 1 -1.92 5.43 9.45
N ASN A 2 -2.00 6.53 8.72
CA ASN A 2 -3.26 7.04 8.19
C ASN A 2 -3.60 6.33 6.87
N ILE A 3 -4.83 5.85 6.75
CA ILE A 3 -5.28 5.12 5.55
C ILE A 3 -6.41 5.90 4.91
N HIS A 4 -6.22 6.29 3.66
CA HIS A 4 -7.24 6.98 2.87
C HIS A 4 -8.05 5.97 2.07
N GLU A 5 -9.36 6.16 2.05
CA GLU A 5 -10.27 5.28 1.32
C GLU A 5 -11.14 6.05 0.35
N PHE A 6 -11.36 5.47 -0.82
CA PHE A 6 -12.22 6.04 -1.87
C PHE A 6 -13.08 4.91 -2.43
N GLY A 7 -14.33 5.22 -2.77
CA GLY A 7 -15.23 4.23 -3.35
C GLY A 7 -15.52 3.03 -2.44
N ALA A 8 -15.65 3.27 -1.13
CA ALA A 8 -15.79 2.22 -0.14
C ALA A 8 -17.04 1.32 -0.31
N ASP A 9 -18.00 1.75 -1.13
CA ASP A 9 -19.20 0.99 -1.46
C ASP A 9 -18.98 -0.04 -2.59
N LYS A 10 -17.82 -0.02 -3.22
CA LYS A 10 -17.50 -0.94 -4.32
C LYS A 10 -16.93 -2.26 -3.79
N ASN A 11 -17.12 -3.34 -4.54
CA ASN A 11 -16.72 -4.68 -4.13
C ASN A 11 -15.29 -5.07 -4.51
N LYS A 12 -14.77 -4.49 -5.58
CA LYS A 12 -13.41 -4.76 -6.04
C LYS A 12 -12.44 -3.80 -5.36
N ILE A 13 -11.39 -4.34 -4.78
CA ILE A 13 -10.48 -3.60 -3.92
C ILE A 13 -9.11 -3.45 -4.56
N ILE A 14 -8.62 -2.20 -4.59
CA ILE A 14 -7.28 -1.85 -5.04
C ILE A 14 -6.55 -1.19 -3.87
N VAL A 15 -5.33 -1.66 -3.61
CA VAL A 15 -4.43 -1.03 -2.64
C VAL A 15 -3.28 -0.39 -3.41
N LEU A 16 -3.06 0.90 -3.20
CA LEU A 16 -2.01 1.67 -3.86
C LEU A 16 -1.00 2.16 -2.82
N ILE A 17 0.26 1.77 -2.97
CA ILE A 17 1.33 2.14 -2.03
C ILE A 17 2.33 3.05 -2.75
N HIS A 18 2.45 4.29 -2.25
CA HIS A 18 3.27 5.32 -2.88
C HIS A 18 4.78 5.10 -2.66
N PRO A 19 5.63 5.68 -3.53
CA PRO A 19 7.08 5.61 -3.33
C PRO A 19 7.54 6.53 -2.19
N SER A 20 8.83 6.44 -1.84
CA SER A 20 9.45 7.36 -0.90
C SER A 20 9.53 8.78 -1.48
N LEU A 21 9.65 9.78 -0.62
CA LEU A 21 9.82 11.20 -0.96
C LEU A 21 8.59 11.85 -1.62
N VAL A 22 7.48 11.15 -1.67
CA VAL A 22 6.18 11.69 -2.07
C VAL A 22 5.14 11.24 -1.04
N MET A 23 3.92 11.75 -1.15
CA MET A 23 2.84 11.44 -0.24
C MET A 23 1.78 10.59 -0.92
N TRP A 24 0.75 10.19 -0.15
CA TRP A 24 -0.31 9.33 -0.65
C TRP A 24 -1.04 9.92 -1.88
N ASP A 25 -1.10 11.24 -2.00
CA ASP A 25 -1.74 11.94 -3.11
C ASP A 25 -0.96 11.87 -4.43
N TYR A 26 0.18 11.17 -4.43
CA TYR A 26 0.87 10.78 -5.65
C TYR A 26 -0.07 10.15 -6.67
N PHE A 27 -1.12 9.49 -6.20
CA PHE A 27 -2.11 8.81 -7.05
C PHE A 27 -3.33 9.67 -7.38
N GLU A 28 -3.34 10.94 -7.01
CA GLU A 28 -4.52 11.82 -7.10
C GLU A 28 -5.19 11.78 -8.47
N TYR A 29 -4.41 11.78 -9.55
CA TYR A 29 -4.96 11.83 -10.90
C TYR A 29 -5.80 10.62 -11.27
N ILE A 30 -5.47 9.45 -10.75
CA ILE A 30 -6.20 8.22 -11.09
C ILE A 30 -7.32 7.92 -10.09
N LEU A 31 -7.27 8.49 -8.89
CA LEU A 31 -8.26 8.21 -7.86
C LEU A 31 -9.68 8.64 -8.29
N SER A 32 -9.80 9.79 -8.93
CA SER A 32 -11.09 10.29 -9.38
C SER A 32 -11.75 9.40 -10.43
N ILE A 33 -10.95 8.67 -11.20
CA ILE A 33 -11.42 7.74 -12.21
C ILE A 33 -11.72 6.37 -11.60
N LEU A 34 -10.78 5.84 -10.83
CA LEU A 34 -10.88 4.49 -10.29
C LEU A 34 -11.97 4.33 -9.24
N LYS A 35 -12.26 5.37 -8.46
CA LYS A 35 -13.27 5.30 -7.38
C LYS A 35 -14.68 5.05 -7.89
N GLU A 36 -14.92 5.26 -9.19
CA GLU A 36 -16.23 5.01 -9.80
C GLU A 36 -16.54 3.50 -9.87
N GLU A 37 -15.50 2.66 -9.89
CA GLU A 37 -15.65 1.21 -10.04
C GLU A 37 -14.99 0.39 -8.93
N TYR A 38 -14.07 1.01 -8.18
CA TYR A 38 -13.24 0.29 -7.21
C TYR A 38 -13.25 0.95 -5.84
N HIS A 39 -13.14 0.12 -4.82
CA HIS A 39 -12.78 0.55 -3.47
C HIS A 39 -11.26 0.67 -3.40
N ILE A 40 -10.75 1.90 -3.26
CA ILE A 40 -9.32 2.17 -3.30
C ILE A 40 -8.83 2.49 -1.90
N ILE A 41 -7.76 1.84 -1.49
CA ILE A 41 -7.12 1.99 -0.19
C ILE A 41 -5.72 2.53 -0.44
N VAL A 42 -5.44 3.71 0.10
CA VAL A 42 -4.14 4.38 -0.11
C VAL A 42 -3.56 4.73 1.27
N PRO A 43 -2.61 3.94 1.76
CA PRO A 43 -1.93 4.29 3.01
C PRO A 43 -1.02 5.49 2.82
N ALA A 44 -1.05 6.40 3.80
CA ALA A 44 -0.04 7.45 3.91
C ALA A 44 1.09 6.87 4.77
N LEU A 45 2.23 6.60 4.14
CA LEU A 45 3.33 5.90 4.81
C LEU A 45 3.92 6.77 5.91
N PRO A 46 4.23 6.18 7.08
CA PRO A 46 4.87 6.92 8.18
C PRO A 46 6.18 7.56 7.74
N GLY A 47 6.40 8.80 8.14
CA GLY A 47 7.56 9.59 7.69
C GLY A 47 7.29 10.40 6.43
N TYR A 48 6.17 10.13 5.73
CA TYR A 48 5.78 10.81 4.49
C TYR A 48 4.32 11.27 4.56
N ASP A 49 3.85 11.61 5.75
CA ASP A 49 2.47 12.01 5.99
C ASP A 49 2.43 13.37 6.70
N GLU A 50 1.96 14.40 6.01
CA GLU A 50 1.86 15.75 6.56
C GLU A 50 0.87 15.84 7.73
N GLU A 51 -0.13 14.98 7.76
CA GLU A 51 -1.13 14.97 8.84
C GLU A 51 -0.57 14.35 10.13
N ASN A 52 0.50 13.58 10.02
CA ASN A 52 1.14 12.90 11.14
C ASN A 52 2.67 13.10 11.07
N PRO A 53 3.14 14.36 11.25
CA PRO A 53 4.55 14.70 11.03
C PRO A 53 5.51 14.06 12.04
N ASN A 54 4.98 13.57 13.16
CA ASN A 54 5.79 12.96 14.22
C ASN A 54 5.95 11.44 14.06
N GLU A 55 5.23 10.84 13.10
CA GLU A 55 5.43 9.43 12.80
C GLU A 55 6.69 9.23 11.97
N ASN A 56 7.44 8.18 12.29
CA ASN A 56 8.64 7.83 11.55
C ASN A 56 8.45 6.53 10.79
N PHE A 57 9.10 6.44 9.64
CA PHE A 57 9.21 5.19 8.90
C PHE A 57 10.04 4.21 9.75
N THR A 58 9.50 3.03 9.98
CA THR A 58 10.16 2.00 10.79
C THR A 58 10.87 0.97 9.92
N SER A 59 10.10 0.11 9.24
CA SER A 59 10.65 -0.90 8.34
C SER A 59 9.58 -1.32 7.34
N VAL A 60 10.02 -1.88 6.23
CA VAL A 60 9.12 -2.46 5.22
C VAL A 60 8.27 -3.55 5.86
N GLU A 61 8.88 -4.39 6.68
CA GLU A 61 8.21 -5.51 7.34
C GLU A 61 7.11 -5.03 8.27
N GLU A 62 7.40 -4.06 9.11
CA GLU A 62 6.44 -3.55 10.08
C GLU A 62 5.27 -2.84 9.39
N ILE A 63 5.55 -2.05 8.37
CA ILE A 63 4.51 -1.37 7.60
C ILE A 63 3.62 -2.37 6.87
N ALA A 64 4.21 -3.40 6.26
CA ALA A 64 3.45 -4.46 5.61
C ALA A 64 2.53 -5.17 6.62
N ASP A 65 3.04 -5.49 7.80
CA ASP A 65 2.25 -6.13 8.85
C ASP A 65 1.12 -5.22 9.34
N ASN A 66 1.38 -3.93 9.48
CA ASN A 66 0.36 -2.96 9.89
C ASN A 66 -0.75 -2.84 8.83
N LEU A 67 -0.39 -2.84 7.56
CA LEU A 67 -1.37 -2.80 6.48
C LEU A 67 -2.22 -4.07 6.43
N LEU A 68 -1.60 -5.22 6.55
CA LEU A 68 -2.31 -6.49 6.60
C LEU A 68 -3.25 -6.55 7.80
N GLY A 69 -2.81 -6.06 8.95
CA GLY A 69 -3.64 -5.95 10.15
C GLY A 69 -4.83 -5.04 9.94
N TRP A 70 -4.63 -3.89 9.31
CA TRP A 70 -5.70 -2.95 9.00
C TRP A 70 -6.74 -3.60 8.08
N LEU A 71 -6.29 -4.29 7.03
CA LEU A 71 -7.18 -4.99 6.11
C LEU A 71 -8.02 -6.05 6.84
N LYS A 72 -7.37 -6.80 7.71
CA LYS A 72 -8.03 -7.83 8.51
C LYS A 72 -9.08 -7.24 9.45
N GLU A 73 -8.74 -6.14 10.13
CA GLU A 73 -9.67 -5.45 11.03
C GLU A 73 -10.89 -4.92 10.31
N HIS A 74 -10.74 -4.55 9.04
CA HIS A 74 -11.82 -4.07 8.20
C HIS A 74 -12.51 -5.20 7.42
N LYS A 75 -12.23 -6.45 7.78
CA LYS A 75 -12.84 -7.66 7.19
C LYS A 75 -12.59 -7.77 5.69
N ILE A 76 -11.46 -7.26 5.23
CA ILE A 76 -11.03 -7.40 3.85
C ILE A 76 -10.15 -8.64 3.75
N GLU A 77 -10.69 -9.67 3.12
CA GLU A 77 -10.01 -10.96 2.98
C GLU A 77 -9.36 -11.15 1.61
N LYS A 78 -9.71 -10.28 0.66
CA LYS A 78 -9.25 -10.36 -0.72
C LYS A 78 -8.98 -8.96 -1.26
N VAL A 79 -7.83 -8.81 -1.91
CA VAL A 79 -7.44 -7.60 -2.65
C VAL A 79 -7.33 -7.99 -4.12
N ASP A 80 -8.04 -7.29 -4.99
CA ASP A 80 -8.04 -7.58 -6.43
C ASP A 80 -6.75 -7.12 -7.11
N LEU A 81 -6.22 -5.97 -6.68
CA LEU A 81 -4.94 -5.46 -7.17
C LEU A 81 -4.20 -4.78 -6.03
N LEU A 82 -2.96 -5.21 -5.82
CA LEU A 82 -2.00 -4.55 -4.93
C LEU A 82 -0.92 -3.94 -5.81
N TYR A 83 -0.83 -2.61 -5.79
CA TYR A 83 0.16 -1.86 -6.56
C TYR A 83 1.09 -1.15 -5.60
N GLY A 84 2.39 -1.23 -5.86
CA GLY A 84 3.39 -0.49 -5.12
C GLY A 84 4.50 0.02 -6.02
N CYS A 85 4.92 1.27 -5.81
CA CYS A 85 5.97 1.92 -6.58
C CYS A 85 7.20 2.12 -5.72
N SER A 86 8.37 1.69 -6.21
CA SER A 86 9.65 1.82 -5.51
C SER A 86 9.59 1.21 -4.11
N MET A 87 9.78 2.01 -3.05
CA MET A 87 9.63 1.55 -1.66
C MET A 87 8.25 0.93 -1.41
N GLY A 88 7.20 1.53 -1.98
CA GLY A 88 5.85 0.96 -1.92
C GLY A 88 5.77 -0.42 -2.55
N GLY A 89 6.55 -0.67 -3.59
CA GLY A 89 6.68 -1.98 -4.20
C GLY A 89 7.31 -3.01 -3.29
N SER A 90 8.29 -2.61 -2.49
CA SER A 90 8.92 -3.50 -1.50
C SER A 90 7.92 -3.89 -0.41
N ILE A 91 7.10 -2.95 0.03
CA ILE A 91 6.03 -3.20 1.00
C ILE A 91 5.00 -4.17 0.40
N ALA A 92 4.60 -3.93 -0.86
CA ALA A 92 3.65 -4.78 -1.56
C ALA A 92 4.17 -6.22 -1.69
N LEU A 93 5.44 -6.40 -2.03
CA LEU A 93 6.06 -7.73 -2.10
C LEU A 93 6.03 -8.43 -0.76
N LYS A 94 6.30 -7.70 0.32
CA LYS A 94 6.26 -8.27 1.67
C LYS A 94 4.85 -8.69 2.05
N MET A 95 3.86 -7.87 1.72
CA MET A 95 2.45 -8.21 1.93
C MET A 95 2.05 -9.46 1.15
N PHE A 96 2.48 -9.53 -0.12
CA PHE A 96 2.19 -10.66 -0.99
C PHE A 96 2.80 -11.96 -0.48
N SER A 97 3.98 -11.90 0.13
CA SER A 97 4.65 -13.08 0.68
C SER A 97 4.00 -13.60 1.95
N ASN A 98 3.14 -12.81 2.58
CA ASN A 98 2.38 -13.19 3.76
C ASN A 98 1.04 -13.78 3.33
N HIS A 99 0.77 -15.03 3.69
CA HIS A 99 -0.42 -15.75 3.24
C HIS A 99 -1.70 -15.45 4.02
N GLY A 100 -1.72 -14.39 4.81
CA GLY A 100 -2.87 -14.02 5.63
C GLY A 100 -4.03 -13.37 4.87
N ILE A 101 -3.82 -12.97 3.61
CA ILE A 101 -4.85 -12.36 2.78
C ILE A 101 -4.67 -12.82 1.33
N LYS A 102 -5.78 -12.91 0.60
CA LYS A 102 -5.73 -13.29 -0.80
C LYS A 102 -5.49 -12.07 -1.67
N ILE A 103 -4.37 -12.05 -2.38
CA ILE A 103 -4.03 -10.99 -3.33
C ILE A 103 -4.10 -11.58 -4.72
N ARG A 104 -5.04 -11.10 -5.53
CA ARG A 104 -5.29 -11.66 -6.85
C ARG A 104 -4.23 -11.25 -7.86
N ASN A 105 -3.85 -9.97 -7.86
CA ASN A 105 -2.84 -9.43 -8.77
C ASN A 105 -1.93 -8.48 -7.99
N ILE A 106 -0.65 -8.50 -8.32
CA ILE A 106 0.33 -7.58 -7.75
C ILE A 106 1.12 -6.93 -8.87
N ILE A 107 1.33 -5.62 -8.75
CA ILE A 107 2.21 -4.86 -9.64
C ILE A 107 3.24 -4.14 -8.76
N CYS A 108 4.52 -4.44 -9.00
CA CYS A 108 5.63 -3.78 -8.32
C CYS A 108 6.39 -2.96 -9.36
N ASP A 109 6.22 -1.65 -9.30
CA ASP A 109 6.81 -0.72 -10.25
C ASP A 109 8.12 -0.18 -9.68
N GLY A 110 9.26 -0.66 -10.22
CA GLY A 110 10.57 -0.27 -9.75
C GLY A 110 10.87 -0.67 -8.31
N ALA A 111 10.31 -1.78 -7.86
CA ALA A 111 10.46 -2.24 -6.48
C ALA A 111 11.90 -2.65 -6.18
N ILE A 112 12.34 -2.31 -4.98
CA ILE A 112 13.63 -2.75 -4.43
C ILE A 112 13.34 -3.97 -3.57
N THR A 113 14.04 -5.07 -3.80
CA THR A 113 13.86 -6.27 -2.97
C THR A 113 14.39 -5.98 -1.57
N PRO A 114 13.77 -6.54 -0.51
CA PRO A 114 14.28 -6.38 0.85
C PRO A 114 15.65 -7.04 1.05
N TYR A 115 16.07 -7.87 0.12
CA TYR A 115 17.38 -8.52 0.17
C TYR A 115 18.29 -7.89 -0.86
N GLN A 116 19.02 -6.86 -0.46
CA GLN A 116 20.05 -6.30 -1.31
C GLN A 116 21.34 -7.09 -1.13
N LEU A 117 21.98 -7.37 -2.23
CA LEU A 117 23.35 -7.88 -2.19
C LEU A 117 24.25 -6.77 -1.65
N PRO A 118 25.16 -7.10 -0.68
CA PRO A 118 25.83 -6.09 0.12
C PRO A 118 26.67 -5.04 -0.61
N TRP A 119 26.95 -5.21 -1.89
CA TRP A 119 27.89 -4.33 -2.60
C TRP A 119 27.47 -4.06 -4.04
N ILE A 120 26.24 -4.22 -4.32
CA ILE A 120 25.68 -3.89 -5.63
C ILE A 120 25.15 -2.49 -5.65
#